data_8a687272349a039706f28e1ffccc1d82
#
_entry.id   8a687272349a039706f28e1ffccc1d82
#
_cell.length_a   1.000
_cell.length_b   1.000
_cell.length_c   1.000
_cell.angle_alpha   90.00
_cell.angle_beta   90.00
_cell.angle_gamma   90.00
#
_symmetry.space_group_name_H-M   'P 1'
#
loop_
_entity.id
_entity.type
_entity.pdbx_description
1 polymer ?
#
loop_
_entity_poly.entity_id
_entity_poly.type
_entity_poly.pdbx_seq_one_letter_code
_entity_poly.pdbx_strand_id
1 'polypeptide(L)'
;MAAKDVRLAYADGTGSFLVLLAMAEQQKLFQKYGMEVLSVPIKGATVPRLTTDMPLGLIGEPAALLQAAEGADLRLVASFSDIKLSGHLVARPGIKMPSDLRGKRLGARVIGAGLWISTVLALEQLALDPRRDEIAILPVGNPMQIFRALEHGEIDAALVSAAQSRELQVKGFNALLKDYPPDISSFGGGLVVSEGFLSSSRDVVAKVVHALLEALAMSLGRRHKAKVMQAFNAALSIADEETAASSLNELRRKPYPSLAPLAKMQRVISIHDPRVLNVSVTDLIDDQLVRKFDESGELDALYAIHSLG
;
A
#
# COMPACT_ATOMS: atom_id res chain seq x y z
N MET A 1 -29.65 12.51 15.30
CA MET A 1 -29.44 12.29 13.84
C MET A 1 -29.03 10.84 13.67
N ALA A 2 -29.66 10.08 12.78
CA ALA A 2 -29.23 8.72 12.48
C ALA A 2 -27.76 8.74 11.99
N ALA A 3 -26.96 7.75 12.40
CA ALA A 3 -25.61 7.59 11.91
C ALA A 3 -25.66 7.44 10.37
N LYS A 4 -24.76 8.13 9.67
CA LYS A 4 -24.75 8.08 8.21
C LYS A 4 -23.96 6.86 7.79
N ASP A 5 -24.64 5.87 7.22
CA ASP A 5 -23.99 4.66 6.71
C ASP A 5 -23.15 5.00 5.48
N VAL A 6 -21.89 4.59 5.50
CA VAL A 6 -20.99 4.74 4.35
C VAL A 6 -20.18 3.48 4.12
N ARG A 7 -19.98 3.10 2.85
CA ARG A 7 -19.16 1.96 2.49
C ARG A 7 -17.72 2.38 2.18
N LEU A 8 -16.79 1.62 2.73
CA LEU A 8 -15.35 1.80 2.52
C LEU A 8 -14.75 0.51 1.94
N ALA A 9 -14.25 0.58 0.71
CA ALA A 9 -13.55 -0.52 0.08
C ALA A 9 -12.11 -0.63 0.59
N TYR A 10 -11.58 -1.84 0.72
CA TYR A 10 -10.16 -2.04 0.99
C TYR A 10 -9.62 -3.29 0.30
N ALA A 11 -8.32 -3.29 -0.02
CA ALA A 11 -7.66 -4.46 -0.60
C ALA A 11 -7.26 -5.43 0.51
N ASP A 12 -7.89 -6.60 0.57
CA ASP A 12 -7.67 -7.61 1.61
C ASP A 12 -6.20 -8.07 1.66
N GLY A 13 -5.62 -8.03 2.87
CA GLY A 13 -4.29 -8.56 3.17
C GLY A 13 -3.12 -7.80 2.57
N THR A 14 -3.24 -6.52 2.25
CA THR A 14 -2.15 -5.73 1.65
C THR A 14 -2.00 -4.34 2.22
N GLY A 15 -0.76 -4.03 2.67
CA GLY A 15 -0.36 -2.70 3.14
C GLY A 15 -0.55 -2.50 4.64
N SER A 16 0.50 -2.04 5.30
CA SER A 16 0.55 -1.76 6.75
C SER A 16 -0.55 -0.80 7.22
N PHE A 17 -1.00 0.11 6.35
CA PHE A 17 -2.08 1.06 6.65
C PHE A 17 -3.44 0.40 6.94
N LEU A 18 -3.64 -0.87 6.59
CA LEU A 18 -4.88 -1.60 6.92
C LEU A 18 -5.04 -1.88 8.42
N VAL A 19 -3.94 -1.85 9.19
CA VAL A 19 -4.05 -1.92 10.66
C VAL A 19 -4.90 -0.79 11.22
N LEU A 20 -4.92 0.38 10.56
CA LEU A 20 -5.71 1.54 10.99
C LEU A 20 -7.21 1.27 10.85
N LEU A 21 -7.64 0.58 9.79
CA LEU A 21 -9.03 0.18 9.62
C LEU A 21 -9.45 -0.80 10.71
N ALA A 22 -8.64 -1.86 10.93
CA ALA A 22 -8.91 -2.83 11.98
C ALA A 22 -8.93 -2.19 13.39
N MET A 23 -8.01 -1.26 13.67
CA MET A 23 -8.01 -0.49 14.91
C MET A 23 -9.28 0.38 15.04
N ALA A 24 -9.66 1.10 13.98
CA ALA A 24 -10.85 1.94 13.99
C ALA A 24 -12.13 1.14 14.25
N GLU A 25 -12.25 -0.05 13.67
CA GLU A 25 -13.38 -0.97 13.90
C GLU A 25 -13.37 -1.55 15.31
N GLN A 26 -12.26 -2.17 15.73
CA GLN A 26 -12.14 -2.83 17.05
C GLN A 26 -12.34 -1.84 18.21
N GLN A 27 -11.90 -0.59 18.05
CA GLN A 27 -12.04 0.47 19.05
C GLN A 27 -13.31 1.31 18.87
N LYS A 28 -14.17 0.95 17.91
CA LYS A 28 -15.43 1.66 17.59
C LYS A 28 -15.23 3.15 17.33
N LEU A 29 -14.11 3.52 16.66
CA LEU A 29 -13.78 4.94 16.45
C LEU A 29 -14.74 5.60 15.45
N PHE A 30 -15.25 4.87 14.46
CA PHE A 30 -16.27 5.41 13.57
C PHE A 30 -17.54 5.80 14.34
N GLN A 31 -18.02 4.93 15.24
CA GLN A 31 -19.18 5.20 16.09
C GLN A 31 -18.91 6.36 17.06
N LYS A 32 -17.70 6.45 17.62
CA LYS A 32 -17.27 7.58 18.45
C LYS A 32 -17.45 8.92 17.75
N TYR A 33 -17.21 8.96 16.44
CA TYR A 33 -17.41 10.17 15.61
C TYR A 33 -18.78 10.24 14.92
N GLY A 34 -19.74 9.42 15.35
CA GLY A 34 -21.13 9.45 14.88
C GLY A 34 -21.31 8.92 13.46
N MET A 35 -20.54 7.87 13.08
CA MET A 35 -20.59 7.23 11.79
C MET A 35 -20.80 5.73 11.93
N GLU A 36 -21.53 5.15 10.97
CA GLU A 36 -21.49 3.72 10.68
C GLU A 36 -20.72 3.50 9.37
N VAL A 37 -19.61 2.80 9.43
CA VAL A 37 -18.78 2.48 8.26
C VAL A 37 -18.84 0.98 8.01
N LEU A 38 -19.32 0.60 6.83
CA LEU A 38 -19.30 -0.77 6.36
C LEU A 38 -18.04 -1.00 5.53
N SER A 39 -17.06 -1.65 6.13
CA SER A 39 -15.82 -2.01 5.44
C SER A 39 -16.04 -3.21 4.52
N VAL A 40 -15.70 -3.05 3.25
CA VAL A 40 -15.92 -4.06 2.21
C VAL A 40 -14.58 -4.58 1.69
N PRO A 41 -14.18 -5.82 2.05
CA PRO A 41 -12.95 -6.41 1.55
C PRO A 41 -13.08 -6.79 0.07
N ILE A 42 -12.16 -6.33 -0.75
CA ILE A 42 -12.04 -6.72 -2.15
C ILE A 42 -10.97 -7.81 -2.23
N LYS A 43 -11.42 -9.04 -2.51
CA LYS A 43 -10.56 -10.22 -2.56
C LYS A 43 -9.97 -10.45 -3.94
N GLY A 44 -8.83 -11.19 -3.95
CA GLY A 44 -8.17 -11.63 -5.19
C GLY A 44 -7.19 -10.62 -5.78
N ALA A 45 -6.92 -10.78 -7.07
CA ALA A 45 -5.98 -9.95 -7.82
C ALA A 45 -6.61 -8.65 -8.36
N THR A 46 -7.75 -8.23 -7.81
CA THR A 46 -8.51 -7.06 -8.28
C THR A 46 -8.15 -5.83 -7.44
N VAL A 47 -7.98 -4.71 -8.11
CA VAL A 47 -7.87 -3.40 -7.46
C VAL A 47 -9.26 -2.96 -7.01
N PRO A 48 -9.47 -2.57 -5.72
CA PRO A 48 -10.75 -2.03 -5.27
C PRO A 48 -11.14 -0.81 -6.11
N ARG A 49 -12.31 -0.86 -6.75
CA ARG A 49 -12.84 0.27 -7.51
C ARG A 49 -13.83 1.06 -6.65
N LEU A 50 -13.66 2.38 -6.64
CA LEU A 50 -14.63 3.28 -6.05
C LEU A 50 -15.82 3.46 -6.99
N THR A 51 -17.02 3.44 -6.41
CA THR A 51 -18.29 3.61 -7.11
C THR A 51 -19.17 4.57 -6.31
N THR A 52 -20.30 4.98 -6.88
CA THR A 52 -21.28 5.82 -6.16
C THR A 52 -21.74 5.18 -4.84
N ASP A 53 -21.94 3.85 -4.82
CA ASP A 53 -22.37 3.11 -3.63
C ASP A 53 -21.21 2.79 -2.67
N MET A 54 -19.97 2.94 -3.13
CA MET A 54 -18.76 2.67 -2.37
C MET A 54 -17.73 3.79 -2.64
N PRO A 55 -18.01 5.00 -2.13
CA PRO A 55 -17.27 6.22 -2.50
C PRO A 55 -15.92 6.37 -1.81
N LEU A 56 -15.64 5.53 -0.81
CA LEU A 56 -14.39 5.56 -0.03
C LEU A 56 -13.56 4.31 -0.30
N GLY A 57 -12.25 4.47 -0.35
CA GLY A 57 -11.30 3.37 -0.44
C GLY A 57 -10.08 3.58 0.44
N LEU A 58 -9.80 2.60 1.30
CA LEU A 58 -8.50 2.52 1.97
C LEU A 58 -7.61 1.60 1.12
N ILE A 59 -6.87 2.21 0.21
CA ILE A 59 -6.19 1.51 -0.90
C ILE A 59 -4.77 2.04 -1.12
N GLY A 60 -3.97 1.27 -1.86
CA GLY A 60 -2.67 1.74 -2.33
C GLY A 60 -2.80 2.87 -3.34
N GLU A 61 -1.92 3.85 -3.27
CA GLU A 61 -1.86 4.98 -4.21
C GLU A 61 -1.73 4.56 -5.68
N PRO A 62 -1.01 3.47 -6.04
CA PRO A 62 -1.01 2.95 -7.41
C PRO A 62 -2.40 2.60 -7.93
N ALA A 63 -3.26 2.09 -7.05
CA ALA A 63 -4.64 1.75 -7.41
C ALA A 63 -5.47 3.00 -7.72
N ALA A 64 -5.24 4.10 -7.00
CA ALA A 64 -5.89 5.37 -7.27
C ALA A 64 -5.45 5.95 -8.63
N LEU A 65 -4.15 5.91 -8.94
CA LEU A 65 -3.61 6.34 -10.23
C LEU A 65 -4.20 5.56 -11.41
N LEU A 66 -4.28 4.23 -11.29
CA LEU A 66 -4.87 3.39 -12.34
C LEU A 66 -6.35 3.69 -12.56
N GLN A 67 -7.13 3.86 -11.49
CA GLN A 67 -8.55 4.22 -11.61
C GLN A 67 -8.74 5.62 -12.21
N ALA A 68 -7.91 6.59 -11.82
CA ALA A 68 -7.93 7.93 -12.40
C ALA A 68 -7.59 7.88 -13.91
N ALA A 69 -6.65 7.04 -14.33
CA ALA A 69 -6.33 6.82 -15.75
C ALA A 69 -7.48 6.16 -16.54
N GLU A 70 -8.37 5.46 -15.86
CA GLU A 70 -9.62 4.92 -16.42
C GLU A 70 -10.79 5.91 -16.40
N GLY A 71 -10.56 7.14 -15.95
CA GLY A 71 -11.54 8.22 -15.95
C GLY A 71 -12.30 8.39 -14.61
N ALA A 72 -11.91 7.70 -13.54
CA ALA A 72 -12.50 7.93 -12.23
C ALA A 72 -12.02 9.26 -11.64
N ASP A 73 -12.96 10.11 -11.21
CA ASP A 73 -12.65 11.38 -10.54
C ASP A 73 -12.50 11.13 -9.02
N LEU A 74 -11.25 11.11 -8.58
CA LEU A 74 -10.83 10.70 -7.25
C LEU A 74 -9.95 11.73 -6.58
N ARG A 75 -9.96 11.71 -5.24
CA ARG A 75 -9.01 12.49 -4.41
C ARG A 75 -8.36 11.57 -3.37
N LEU A 76 -7.05 11.66 -3.27
CA LEU A 76 -6.27 11.10 -2.16
C LEU A 76 -6.26 12.14 -1.03
N VAL A 77 -7.04 11.88 0.02
CA VAL A 77 -7.23 12.83 1.12
C VAL A 77 -6.30 12.59 2.29
N ALA A 78 -5.74 11.40 2.41
CA ALA A 78 -4.70 11.08 3.41
C ALA A 78 -3.81 9.96 2.87
N SER A 79 -2.50 10.01 3.17
CA SER A 79 -1.50 8.98 2.83
C SER A 79 -0.87 8.47 4.12
N PHE A 80 -1.34 7.32 4.60
CA PHE A 80 -0.99 6.80 5.93
C PHE A 80 0.31 6.03 5.98
N SER A 81 0.80 5.52 4.87
CA SER A 81 2.01 4.70 4.84
C SER A 81 2.95 5.08 3.71
N ASP A 82 4.20 4.69 3.91
CA ASP A 82 5.28 4.80 2.95
C ASP A 82 5.99 3.46 2.89
N ILE A 83 5.46 2.57 2.04
CA ILE A 83 5.95 1.20 1.95
C ILE A 83 7.28 1.21 1.21
N LYS A 84 8.32 0.87 1.92
CA LYS A 84 9.67 0.82 1.37
C LYS A 84 9.89 -0.41 0.53
N LEU A 85 10.77 -0.28 -0.45
CA LEU A 85 11.21 -1.42 -1.23
C LEU A 85 11.93 -2.41 -0.31
N SER A 86 11.48 -3.65 -0.31
CA SER A 86 11.99 -4.72 0.53
C SER A 86 11.94 -6.07 -0.18
N GLY A 87 12.50 -7.09 0.46
CA GLY A 87 12.63 -8.42 -0.13
C GLY A 87 13.92 -8.57 -0.94
N HIS A 88 14.15 -9.75 -1.47
CA HIS A 88 15.32 -10.06 -2.29
C HIS A 88 14.87 -10.40 -3.70
N LEU A 89 15.54 -9.88 -4.72
CA LEU A 89 15.34 -10.34 -6.09
C LEU A 89 16.13 -11.62 -6.26
N VAL A 90 15.43 -12.75 -6.34
CA VAL A 90 16.01 -14.08 -6.46
C VAL A 90 15.72 -14.65 -7.82
N ALA A 91 16.73 -15.26 -8.42
CA ALA A 91 16.68 -15.88 -9.75
C ALA A 91 17.11 -17.34 -9.72
N ARG A 92 16.70 -18.11 -10.74
CA ARG A 92 17.03 -19.52 -10.91
C ARG A 92 18.55 -19.75 -11.04
N PRO A 93 19.05 -20.97 -10.75
CA PRO A 93 20.48 -21.28 -10.70
C PRO A 93 21.29 -20.86 -11.93
N GLY A 94 20.69 -20.88 -13.12
CA GLY A 94 21.33 -20.48 -14.36
C GLY A 94 21.50 -18.98 -14.58
N ILE A 95 20.86 -18.14 -13.74
CA ILE A 95 20.89 -16.68 -13.80
C ILE A 95 21.79 -16.19 -12.68
N LYS A 96 23.02 -15.77 -12.99
CA LYS A 96 24.05 -15.48 -12.00
C LYS A 96 24.32 -14.00 -11.80
N MET A 97 23.99 -13.18 -12.79
CA MET A 97 24.23 -11.75 -12.77
C MET A 97 23.03 -10.98 -13.34
N PRO A 98 22.87 -9.69 -13.01
CA PRO A 98 21.72 -8.91 -13.46
C PRO A 98 21.46 -8.94 -14.97
N SER A 99 22.51 -8.90 -15.79
CA SER A 99 22.37 -8.94 -17.25
C SER A 99 21.72 -10.22 -17.78
N ASP A 100 21.77 -11.33 -17.02
CA ASP A 100 21.15 -12.60 -17.41
C ASP A 100 19.62 -12.55 -17.31
N LEU A 101 19.04 -11.50 -16.67
CA LEU A 101 17.61 -11.29 -16.62
C LEU A 101 17.00 -10.77 -17.92
N ARG A 102 17.80 -10.35 -18.89
CA ARG A 102 17.30 -9.90 -20.21
C ARG A 102 16.55 -11.02 -20.91
N GLY A 103 15.35 -10.70 -21.42
CA GLY A 103 14.46 -11.67 -22.06
C GLY A 103 13.81 -12.67 -21.10
N LYS A 104 13.92 -12.49 -19.77
CA LYS A 104 13.39 -13.42 -18.75
C LYS A 104 12.02 -13.03 -18.23
N ARG A 105 11.38 -14.00 -17.55
CA ARG A 105 10.05 -13.88 -16.96
C ARG A 105 10.18 -13.68 -15.46
N LEU A 106 9.67 -12.56 -14.93
CA LEU A 106 9.60 -12.28 -13.51
C LEU A 106 8.17 -12.40 -13.01
N GLY A 107 8.01 -12.94 -11.80
CA GLY A 107 6.68 -13.05 -11.18
C GLY A 107 6.34 -11.82 -10.34
N ALA A 108 5.10 -11.33 -10.48
CA ALA A 108 4.51 -10.33 -9.60
C ALA A 108 3.07 -10.70 -9.25
N ARG A 109 2.40 -9.92 -8.38
CA ARG A 109 1.03 -10.21 -7.95
C ARG A 109 -0.01 -9.71 -8.95
N VAL A 110 -0.05 -8.41 -9.15
CA VAL A 110 -0.98 -7.70 -10.04
C VAL A 110 -0.17 -6.66 -10.80
N ILE A 111 -0.36 -6.60 -12.09
CA ILE A 111 0.34 -5.63 -12.94
C ILE A 111 -0.08 -4.21 -12.53
N GLY A 112 0.90 -3.31 -12.40
CA GLY A 112 0.68 -1.93 -12.00
C GLY A 112 0.42 -1.70 -10.51
N ALA A 113 0.32 -2.77 -9.69
CA ALA A 113 0.15 -2.67 -8.23
C ALA A 113 1.48 -2.84 -7.46
N GLY A 114 1.42 -2.75 -6.13
CA GLY A 114 2.59 -2.61 -5.25
C GLY A 114 3.77 -3.53 -5.54
N LEU A 115 3.58 -4.86 -5.55
CA LEU A 115 4.70 -5.79 -5.79
C LEU A 115 5.25 -5.69 -7.22
N TRP A 116 4.40 -5.38 -8.21
CA TRP A 116 4.85 -5.13 -9.57
C TRP A 116 5.73 -3.87 -9.63
N ILE A 117 5.30 -2.77 -8.97
CA ILE A 117 6.10 -1.54 -8.85
C ILE A 117 7.43 -1.83 -8.15
N SER A 118 7.40 -2.57 -7.05
CA SER A 118 8.63 -2.97 -6.34
C SER A 118 9.56 -3.78 -7.24
N THR A 119 9.02 -4.66 -8.09
CA THR A 119 9.82 -5.44 -9.05
C THR A 119 10.48 -4.54 -10.09
N VAL A 120 9.74 -3.57 -10.65
CA VAL A 120 10.33 -2.59 -11.59
C VAL A 120 11.43 -1.78 -10.93
N LEU A 121 11.18 -1.27 -9.71
CA LEU A 121 12.19 -0.50 -8.97
C LEU A 121 13.43 -1.34 -8.61
N ALA A 122 13.24 -2.62 -8.31
CA ALA A 122 14.37 -3.54 -8.08
C ALA A 122 15.21 -3.74 -9.36
N LEU A 123 14.56 -3.84 -10.53
CA LEU A 123 15.27 -3.90 -11.81
C LEU A 123 16.03 -2.60 -12.10
N GLU A 124 15.44 -1.42 -11.81
CA GLU A 124 16.12 -0.12 -11.95
C GLU A 124 17.40 -0.05 -11.11
N GLN A 125 17.39 -0.62 -9.86
CA GLN A 125 18.60 -0.69 -9.03
C GLN A 125 19.71 -1.52 -9.67
N LEU A 126 19.37 -2.44 -10.56
CA LEU A 126 20.31 -3.26 -11.32
C LEU A 126 20.61 -2.67 -12.70
N ALA A 127 20.24 -1.43 -12.97
CA ALA A 127 20.36 -0.74 -14.28
C ALA A 127 19.62 -1.47 -15.40
N LEU A 128 18.54 -2.20 -15.09
CA LEU A 128 17.66 -2.89 -16.03
C LEU A 128 16.34 -2.14 -16.21
N ASP A 129 15.79 -2.20 -17.41
CA ASP A 129 14.48 -1.64 -17.77
C ASP A 129 13.62 -2.73 -18.40
N PRO A 130 12.39 -2.99 -17.92
CA PRO A 130 11.58 -4.10 -18.42
C PRO A 130 11.31 -4.05 -19.92
N ARG A 131 11.14 -2.85 -20.52
CA ARG A 131 10.88 -2.70 -21.96
C ARG A 131 12.16 -2.84 -22.77
N ARG A 132 13.20 -2.08 -22.41
CA ARG A 132 14.48 -2.09 -23.13
C ARG A 132 15.14 -3.45 -23.11
N ASP A 133 15.07 -4.15 -21.96
CA ASP A 133 15.75 -5.42 -21.72
C ASP A 133 14.81 -6.63 -21.94
N GLU A 134 13.61 -6.39 -22.52
CA GLU A 134 12.60 -7.42 -22.87
C GLU A 134 12.21 -8.33 -21.70
N ILE A 135 12.16 -7.77 -20.48
CA ILE A 135 11.83 -8.51 -19.26
C ILE A 135 10.32 -8.55 -19.09
N ALA A 136 9.72 -9.74 -19.13
CA ALA A 136 8.30 -9.93 -18.92
C ALA A 136 7.99 -10.06 -17.42
N ILE A 137 7.20 -9.13 -16.86
CA ILE A 137 6.70 -9.22 -15.48
C ILE A 137 5.29 -9.77 -15.50
N LEU A 138 5.09 -10.99 -15.02
CA LEU A 138 3.85 -11.77 -15.14
C LEU A 138 3.01 -11.72 -13.86
N PRO A 139 1.67 -11.62 -13.97
CA PRO A 139 0.77 -11.75 -12.83
C PRO A 139 0.62 -13.22 -12.43
N VAL A 140 1.34 -13.63 -11.40
CA VAL A 140 1.36 -15.04 -10.92
C VAL A 140 0.39 -15.26 -9.78
N GLY A 141 0.17 -14.26 -8.91
CA GLY A 141 -0.72 -14.39 -7.78
C GLY A 141 -0.11 -13.95 -6.44
N ASN A 142 -0.49 -14.60 -5.34
CA ASN A 142 0.00 -14.25 -4.01
C ASN A 142 1.50 -14.63 -3.81
N PRO A 143 2.17 -14.14 -2.74
CA PRO A 143 3.59 -14.40 -2.51
C PRO A 143 3.97 -15.89 -2.48
N MET A 144 3.10 -16.77 -1.99
CA MET A 144 3.36 -18.21 -1.96
C MET A 144 3.27 -18.84 -3.35
N GLN A 145 2.33 -18.37 -4.19
CA GLN A 145 2.23 -18.81 -5.58
C GLN A 145 3.45 -18.37 -6.39
N ILE A 146 3.89 -17.12 -6.19
CA ILE A 146 5.12 -16.59 -6.80
C ILE A 146 6.35 -17.42 -6.39
N PHE A 147 6.48 -17.72 -5.10
CA PHE A 147 7.57 -18.56 -4.58
C PHE A 147 7.59 -19.94 -5.25
N ARG A 148 6.45 -20.62 -5.33
CA ARG A 148 6.32 -21.94 -5.97
C ARG A 148 6.59 -21.88 -7.47
N ALA A 149 6.07 -20.88 -8.16
CA ALA A 149 6.29 -20.68 -9.59
C ALA A 149 7.79 -20.49 -9.90
N LEU A 150 8.52 -19.76 -9.02
CA LEU A 150 9.97 -19.60 -9.14
C LEU A 150 10.69 -20.95 -8.90
N GLU A 151 10.31 -21.68 -7.86
CA GLU A 151 10.89 -22.98 -7.50
C GLU A 151 10.71 -24.01 -8.60
N HIS A 152 9.52 -24.06 -9.23
CA HIS A 152 9.20 -25.01 -10.31
C HIS A 152 9.67 -24.52 -11.69
N GLY A 153 10.23 -23.31 -11.82
CA GLY A 153 10.75 -22.79 -13.08
C GLY A 153 9.71 -22.29 -14.06
N GLU A 154 8.50 -22.01 -13.58
CA GLU A 154 7.45 -21.37 -14.36
C GLU A 154 7.78 -19.89 -14.64
N ILE A 155 8.54 -19.27 -13.72
CA ILE A 155 9.18 -17.96 -13.86
C ILE A 155 10.67 -18.06 -13.57
N ASP A 156 11.43 -17.07 -14.00
CA ASP A 156 12.89 -17.10 -13.97
C ASP A 156 13.47 -16.33 -12.78
N ALA A 157 12.73 -15.30 -12.26
CA ALA A 157 13.09 -14.55 -11.06
C ALA A 157 11.86 -13.95 -10.41
N ALA A 158 11.99 -13.55 -9.14
CA ALA A 158 10.94 -12.83 -8.39
C ALA A 158 11.50 -12.11 -7.17
N LEU A 159 10.77 -11.08 -6.71
CA LEU A 159 10.94 -10.54 -5.36
C LEU A 159 10.27 -11.49 -4.35
N VAL A 160 11.06 -11.94 -3.39
CA VAL A 160 10.64 -12.84 -2.31
C VAL A 160 11.10 -12.31 -0.95
N SER A 161 10.52 -12.79 0.14
CA SER A 161 10.97 -12.42 1.48
C SER A 161 12.41 -12.90 1.75
N ALA A 162 13.09 -12.29 2.72
CA ALA A 162 14.43 -12.71 3.13
C ALA A 162 14.48 -14.18 3.58
N ALA A 163 13.40 -14.67 4.23
CA ALA A 163 13.27 -16.07 4.64
C ALA A 163 13.18 -17.00 3.43
N GLN A 164 12.29 -16.71 2.47
CA GLN A 164 12.16 -17.45 1.23
C GLN A 164 13.44 -17.41 0.37
N SER A 165 14.13 -16.25 0.38
CA SER A 165 15.42 -16.12 -0.32
C SER A 165 16.48 -17.06 0.24
N ARG A 166 16.57 -17.17 1.59
CA ARG A 166 17.49 -18.14 2.21
C ARG A 166 17.17 -19.58 1.84
N GLU A 167 15.88 -19.95 1.85
CA GLU A 167 15.44 -21.28 1.44
C GLU A 167 15.84 -21.61 -0.01
N LEU A 168 15.58 -20.68 -0.93
CA LEU A 168 15.92 -20.84 -2.35
C LEU A 168 17.44 -20.92 -2.58
N GLN A 169 18.23 -20.13 -1.84
CA GLN A 169 19.69 -20.17 -1.95
C GLN A 169 20.28 -21.53 -1.57
N VAL A 170 19.71 -22.22 -0.58
CA VAL A 170 20.08 -23.62 -0.26
C VAL A 170 19.81 -24.56 -1.43
N LYS A 171 18.83 -24.26 -2.28
CA LYS A 171 18.48 -25.00 -3.50
C LYS A 171 19.27 -24.52 -4.74
N GLY A 172 20.27 -23.65 -4.55
CA GLY A 172 21.16 -23.17 -5.61
C GLY A 172 20.64 -21.94 -6.39
N PHE A 173 19.58 -21.29 -5.94
CA PHE A 173 19.09 -20.03 -6.55
C PHE A 173 20.01 -18.86 -6.17
N ASN A 174 20.06 -17.84 -7.02
CA ASN A 174 20.93 -16.70 -6.86
C ASN A 174 20.13 -15.46 -6.40
N ALA A 175 20.51 -14.83 -5.29
CA ALA A 175 19.96 -13.56 -4.90
C ALA A 175 20.75 -12.43 -5.58
N LEU A 176 20.15 -11.83 -6.60
CA LEU A 176 20.77 -10.79 -7.43
C LEU A 176 20.74 -9.41 -6.78
N LEU A 177 19.77 -9.17 -5.90
CA LEU A 177 19.63 -7.92 -5.14
C LEU A 177 19.06 -8.24 -3.76
N LYS A 178 19.69 -7.73 -2.70
CA LYS A 178 19.28 -7.92 -1.30
C LYS A 178 19.16 -6.61 -0.55
N ASP A 179 20.04 -5.66 -0.86
CA ASP A 179 20.15 -4.39 -0.17
C ASP A 179 19.62 -3.28 -1.06
N TYR A 180 18.80 -2.42 -0.47
CA TYR A 180 18.21 -1.26 -1.14
C TYR A 180 18.62 0.02 -0.40
N PRO A 181 18.75 1.17 -1.11
CA PRO A 181 18.85 2.45 -0.45
C PRO A 181 17.70 2.63 0.56
N PRO A 182 17.98 3.10 1.79
CA PRO A 182 16.99 3.14 2.88
C PRO A 182 15.82 4.10 2.64
N ASP A 183 15.97 5.02 1.70
CA ASP A 183 15.00 6.03 1.31
C ASP A 183 14.16 5.62 0.09
N ILE A 184 14.37 4.44 -0.47
CA ILE A 184 13.57 3.94 -1.58
C ILE A 184 12.18 3.52 -1.11
N SER A 185 11.21 4.36 -1.42
CA SER A 185 9.79 4.05 -1.31
C SER A 185 9.29 3.36 -2.59
N SER A 186 8.55 2.27 -2.43
CA SER A 186 7.92 1.60 -3.57
C SER A 186 6.53 2.14 -3.87
N PHE A 187 5.74 2.39 -2.84
CA PHE A 187 4.41 3.00 -2.93
C PHE A 187 3.90 3.38 -1.55
N GLY A 188 2.83 4.17 -1.51
CA GLY A 188 2.08 4.50 -0.30
C GLY A 188 0.68 3.90 -0.33
N GLY A 189 -0.05 4.12 0.75
CA GLY A 189 -1.45 3.76 0.86
C GLY A 189 -2.20 4.70 1.78
N GLY A 190 -3.46 4.95 1.43
CA GLY A 190 -4.24 5.97 2.12
C GLY A 190 -5.72 5.92 1.83
N LEU A 191 -6.40 6.98 2.27
CA LEU A 191 -7.82 7.17 2.04
C LEU A 191 -8.03 7.91 0.72
N VAL A 192 -8.66 7.22 -0.22
CA VAL A 192 -9.10 7.76 -1.52
C VAL A 192 -10.61 7.93 -1.48
N VAL A 193 -11.10 9.01 -2.06
CA VAL A 193 -12.51 9.37 -2.06
C VAL A 193 -12.92 9.77 -3.47
N SER A 194 -14.12 9.41 -3.92
CA SER A 194 -14.68 9.97 -5.16
C SER A 194 -14.96 11.46 -4.99
N GLU A 195 -14.60 12.29 -5.97
CA GLU A 195 -14.77 13.74 -5.89
C GLU A 195 -16.22 14.14 -5.62
N GLY A 196 -17.17 13.50 -6.30
CA GLY A 196 -18.60 13.79 -6.09
C GLY A 196 -19.05 13.56 -4.64
N PHE A 197 -18.52 12.54 -3.96
CA PHE A 197 -18.82 12.29 -2.56
C PHE A 197 -18.06 13.26 -1.64
N LEU A 198 -16.82 13.56 -1.93
CA LEU A 198 -16.03 14.53 -1.16
C LEU A 198 -16.70 15.90 -1.17
N SER A 199 -17.14 16.39 -2.34
CA SER A 199 -17.81 17.68 -2.48
C SER A 199 -19.18 17.72 -1.79
N SER A 200 -19.98 16.63 -1.86
CA SER A 200 -21.34 16.59 -1.30
C SER A 200 -21.41 16.22 0.19
N SER A 201 -20.37 15.57 0.72
CA SER A 201 -20.39 14.94 2.05
C SER A 201 -19.06 15.11 2.79
N ARG A 202 -18.43 16.29 2.64
CA ARG A 202 -17.10 16.58 3.21
C ARG A 202 -17.04 16.41 4.73
N ASP A 203 -18.15 16.67 5.43
CA ASP A 203 -18.29 16.45 6.88
C ASP A 203 -18.20 14.96 7.24
N VAL A 204 -18.76 14.08 6.42
CA VAL A 204 -18.67 12.63 6.58
C VAL A 204 -17.22 12.15 6.35
N VAL A 205 -16.60 12.62 5.28
CA VAL A 205 -15.18 12.30 5.00
C VAL A 205 -14.27 12.78 6.13
N ALA A 206 -14.51 13.99 6.65
CA ALA A 206 -13.75 14.53 7.79
C ALA A 206 -13.84 13.63 9.03
N LYS A 207 -15.02 13.10 9.35
CA LYS A 207 -15.20 12.15 10.45
C LYS A 207 -14.47 10.83 10.24
N VAL A 208 -14.50 10.29 9.01
CA VAL A 208 -13.74 9.08 8.66
C VAL A 208 -12.24 9.35 8.80
N VAL A 209 -11.75 10.47 8.28
CA VAL A 209 -10.34 10.89 8.45
C VAL A 209 -9.99 10.99 9.94
N HIS A 210 -10.82 11.63 10.76
CA HIS A 210 -10.58 11.77 12.20
C HIS A 210 -10.47 10.41 12.90
N ALA A 211 -11.38 9.46 12.59
CA ALA A 211 -11.32 8.10 13.14
C ALA A 211 -10.03 7.38 12.75
N LEU A 212 -9.60 7.52 11.50
CA LEU A 212 -8.33 6.91 11.02
C LEU A 212 -7.09 7.61 11.61
N LEU A 213 -7.12 8.93 11.86
CA LEU A 213 -6.05 9.66 12.55
C LEU A 213 -5.93 9.23 14.02
N GLU A 214 -7.06 9.01 14.71
CA GLU A 214 -7.01 8.46 16.07
C GLU A 214 -6.49 7.01 16.06
N ALA A 215 -6.92 6.17 15.12
CA ALA A 215 -6.39 4.83 14.95
C ALA A 215 -4.87 4.84 14.69
N LEU A 216 -4.38 5.81 13.90
CA LEU A 216 -2.96 6.03 13.66
C LEU A 216 -2.22 6.40 14.96
N ALA A 217 -2.74 7.36 15.71
CA ALA A 217 -2.15 7.77 16.99
C ALA A 217 -2.10 6.62 18.00
N MET A 218 -3.16 5.81 18.08
CA MET A 218 -3.21 4.58 18.89
C MET A 218 -2.18 3.54 18.43
N SER A 219 -2.03 3.34 17.11
CA SER A 219 -1.13 2.34 16.54
C SER A 219 0.33 2.69 16.77
N LEU A 220 0.69 3.97 16.71
CA LEU A 220 2.04 4.46 16.95
C LEU A 220 2.33 4.73 18.43
N GLY A 221 1.30 4.74 19.28
CA GLY A 221 1.41 4.90 20.72
C GLY A 221 1.75 3.59 21.45
N ARG A 222 2.58 3.69 22.51
CA ARG A 222 3.00 2.50 23.29
C ARG A 222 1.88 1.87 24.12
N ARG A 223 0.87 2.65 24.46
CA ARG A 223 -0.23 2.25 25.37
C ARG A 223 -1.10 1.11 24.84
N HIS A 224 -1.19 0.94 23.54
CA HIS A 224 -2.14 0.03 22.91
C HIS A 224 -1.51 -1.20 22.24
N LYS A 225 -0.27 -1.57 22.61
CA LYS A 225 0.52 -2.65 21.96
C LYS A 225 -0.28 -3.93 21.72
N ALA A 226 -1.00 -4.44 22.73
CA ALA A 226 -1.79 -5.68 22.59
C ALA A 226 -2.93 -5.54 21.57
N LYS A 227 -3.62 -4.38 21.57
CA LYS A 227 -4.71 -4.10 20.61
C LYS A 227 -4.17 -3.93 19.18
N VAL A 228 -3.02 -3.30 19.04
CA VAL A 228 -2.33 -3.14 17.75
C VAL A 228 -1.93 -4.49 17.18
N MET A 229 -1.41 -5.41 18.01
CA MET A 229 -1.11 -6.79 17.57
C MET A 229 -2.36 -7.55 17.13
N GLN A 230 -3.48 -7.41 17.85
CA GLN A 230 -4.76 -7.98 17.42
C GLN A 230 -5.21 -7.43 16.07
N ALA A 231 -5.06 -6.11 15.85
CA ALA A 231 -5.40 -5.47 14.59
C ALA A 231 -4.50 -5.94 13.44
N PHE A 232 -3.19 -6.09 13.66
CA PHE A 232 -2.28 -6.67 12.67
C PHE A 232 -2.64 -8.10 12.30
N ASN A 233 -2.94 -8.93 13.29
CA ASN A 233 -3.37 -10.31 13.03
C ASN A 233 -4.68 -10.36 12.23
N ALA A 234 -5.65 -9.52 12.59
CA ALA A 234 -6.94 -9.46 11.90
C ALA A 234 -6.83 -8.94 10.45
N ALA A 235 -6.04 -7.87 10.23
CA ALA A 235 -5.95 -7.21 8.92
C ALA A 235 -4.95 -7.89 7.97
N LEU A 236 -3.84 -8.44 8.49
CA LEU A 236 -2.69 -8.86 7.68
C LEU A 236 -2.17 -10.25 8.02
N SER A 237 -2.80 -10.96 8.97
CA SER A 237 -2.33 -12.27 9.49
C SER A 237 -0.90 -12.21 10.05
N ILE A 238 -0.51 -11.06 10.60
CA ILE A 238 0.78 -10.85 11.26
C ILE A 238 0.61 -11.13 12.76
N ALA A 239 1.30 -12.16 13.26
CA ALA A 239 1.22 -12.58 14.66
C ALA A 239 2.51 -12.31 15.45
N ASP A 240 3.63 -12.04 14.77
CA ASP A 240 4.92 -11.78 15.42
C ASP A 240 5.18 -10.26 15.58
N GLU A 241 5.81 -9.91 16.71
CA GLU A 241 6.06 -8.52 17.08
C GLU A 241 7.09 -7.83 16.18
N GLU A 242 8.06 -8.55 15.63
CA GLU A 242 9.11 -7.98 14.80
C GLU A 242 8.55 -7.49 13.47
N THR A 243 7.75 -8.34 12.81
CA THR A 243 7.05 -7.96 11.56
C THR A 243 6.06 -6.82 11.80
N ALA A 244 5.31 -6.85 12.92
CA ALA A 244 4.39 -5.77 13.26
C ALA A 244 5.13 -4.45 13.50
N ALA A 245 6.27 -4.48 14.22
CA ALA A 245 7.09 -3.29 14.46
C ALA A 245 7.67 -2.73 13.15
N SER A 246 8.14 -3.61 12.25
CA SER A 246 8.58 -3.20 10.92
C SER A 246 7.46 -2.51 10.14
N SER A 247 6.26 -3.08 10.16
CA SER A 247 5.08 -2.51 9.49
C SER A 247 4.63 -1.17 10.11
N LEU A 248 4.77 -0.99 11.43
CA LEU A 248 4.49 0.29 12.09
C LEU A 248 5.46 1.40 11.65
N ASN A 249 6.70 1.06 11.36
CA ASN A 249 7.69 2.02 10.86
C ASN A 249 7.39 2.54 9.45
N GLU A 250 6.49 1.88 8.72
CA GLU A 250 5.98 2.36 7.44
C GLU A 250 4.90 3.43 7.60
N LEU A 251 4.27 3.55 8.78
CA LEU A 251 3.19 4.51 9.02
C LEU A 251 3.72 5.92 9.23
N ARG A 252 3.07 6.88 8.59
CA ARG A 252 3.41 8.31 8.67
C ARG A 252 2.66 8.98 9.80
N ARG A 253 3.39 9.58 10.74
CA ARG A 253 2.77 10.37 11.82
C ARG A 253 1.91 11.54 11.33
N LYS A 254 2.31 12.16 10.23
CA LYS A 254 1.56 13.21 9.53
C LYS A 254 1.21 12.68 8.14
N PRO A 255 -0.01 12.18 7.93
CA PRO A 255 -0.36 11.44 6.73
C PRO A 255 -0.72 12.34 5.55
N TYR A 256 0.14 13.31 5.24
CA TYR A 256 -0.01 14.15 4.06
C TYR A 256 0.26 13.36 2.77
N PRO A 257 -0.64 13.40 1.79
CA PRO A 257 -0.31 12.97 0.45
C PRO A 257 0.89 13.76 -0.12
N SER A 258 1.72 13.10 -0.89
CA SER A 258 2.96 13.70 -1.42
C SER A 258 3.06 13.54 -2.93
N LEU A 259 3.38 14.66 -3.63
CA LEU A 259 3.51 14.67 -5.08
C LEU A 259 4.66 13.83 -5.61
N ALA A 260 5.83 13.89 -4.96
CA ALA A 260 7.03 13.23 -5.48
C ALA A 260 6.90 11.69 -5.54
N PRO A 261 6.41 10.99 -4.49
CA PRO A 261 6.12 9.55 -4.58
C PRO A 261 5.06 9.22 -5.64
N LEU A 262 3.99 10.01 -5.74
CA LEU A 262 2.93 9.79 -6.74
C LEU A 262 3.46 9.94 -8.17
N ALA A 263 4.25 10.98 -8.47
CA ALA A 263 4.88 11.18 -9.77
C ALA A 263 5.85 10.04 -10.12
N LYS A 264 6.61 9.55 -9.13
CA LYS A 264 7.47 8.38 -9.32
C LYS A 264 6.66 7.13 -9.66
N MET A 265 5.57 6.87 -8.94
CA MET A 265 4.68 5.75 -9.24
C MET A 265 4.02 5.88 -10.61
N GLN A 266 3.55 7.08 -10.97
CA GLN A 266 2.99 7.37 -12.29
C GLN A 266 3.98 7.00 -13.41
N ARG A 267 5.24 7.41 -13.29
CA ARG A 267 6.31 7.05 -14.22
C ARG A 267 6.50 5.53 -14.30
N VAL A 268 6.57 4.84 -13.17
CA VAL A 268 6.77 3.38 -13.14
C VAL A 268 5.56 2.66 -13.75
N ILE A 269 4.34 3.05 -13.38
CA ILE A 269 3.11 2.42 -13.90
C ILE A 269 2.97 2.65 -15.40
N SER A 270 3.45 3.79 -15.93
CA SER A 270 3.37 4.09 -17.37
C SER A 270 4.12 3.10 -18.27
N ILE A 271 5.04 2.32 -17.70
CA ILE A 271 5.69 1.20 -18.39
C ILE A 271 4.65 0.17 -18.83
N HIS A 272 3.60 -0.02 -18.06
CA HIS A 272 2.50 -0.95 -18.37
C HIS A 272 1.31 -0.23 -19.01
N ASP A 273 0.85 0.84 -18.39
CA ASP A 273 -0.31 1.63 -18.82
C ASP A 273 0.07 3.10 -19.05
N PRO A 274 0.40 3.50 -20.28
CA PRO A 274 0.77 4.88 -20.58
C PRO A 274 -0.33 5.91 -20.28
N ARG A 275 -1.61 5.49 -20.16
CA ARG A 275 -2.73 6.41 -19.87
C ARG A 275 -2.57 7.12 -18.53
N VAL A 276 -1.83 6.52 -17.58
CA VAL A 276 -1.55 7.16 -16.28
C VAL A 276 -0.80 8.48 -16.41
N LEU A 277 -0.04 8.70 -17.50
CA LEU A 277 0.66 9.96 -17.76
C LEU A 277 -0.29 11.13 -18.00
N ASN A 278 -1.54 10.86 -18.37
CA ASN A 278 -2.58 11.88 -18.54
C ASN A 278 -3.26 12.27 -17.21
N VAL A 279 -2.97 11.55 -16.12
CA VAL A 279 -3.51 11.86 -14.79
C VAL A 279 -2.73 13.02 -14.20
N SER A 280 -3.42 14.11 -13.84
CA SER A 280 -2.83 15.18 -13.04
C SER A 280 -2.64 14.69 -11.60
N VAL A 281 -1.41 14.38 -11.21
CA VAL A 281 -1.11 13.94 -9.82
C VAL A 281 -1.37 15.06 -8.81
N THR A 282 -1.32 16.32 -9.24
CA THR A 282 -1.66 17.47 -8.40
C THR A 282 -3.15 17.49 -8.09
N ASP A 283 -4.00 17.25 -9.10
CA ASP A 283 -5.46 17.25 -8.93
C ASP A 283 -5.95 16.02 -8.17
N LEU A 284 -5.17 14.95 -8.16
CA LEU A 284 -5.47 13.74 -7.38
C LEU A 284 -5.32 13.98 -5.87
N ILE A 285 -4.59 15.00 -5.42
CA ILE A 285 -4.36 15.29 -3.99
C ILE A 285 -5.36 16.33 -3.48
N ASP A 286 -6.03 16.02 -2.35
CA ASP A 286 -6.72 16.98 -1.49
C ASP A 286 -6.29 16.76 -0.03
N ASP A 287 -5.25 17.45 0.41
CA ASP A 287 -4.72 17.34 1.78
C ASP A 287 -5.44 18.23 2.81
N GLN A 288 -6.46 18.97 2.42
CA GLN A 288 -7.10 20.00 3.25
C GLN A 288 -7.65 19.46 4.57
N LEU A 289 -8.17 18.22 4.58
CA LEU A 289 -8.67 17.61 5.80
C LEU A 289 -7.54 17.25 6.78
N VAL A 290 -6.46 16.64 6.31
CA VAL A 290 -5.28 16.34 7.14
C VAL A 290 -4.67 17.64 7.66
N ARG A 291 -4.53 18.64 6.78
CA ARG A 291 -4.01 19.96 7.13
C ARG A 291 -4.85 20.63 8.24
N LYS A 292 -6.17 20.59 8.13
CA LYS A 292 -7.08 21.15 9.14
C LYS A 292 -6.85 20.50 10.50
N PHE A 293 -6.75 19.18 10.60
CA PHE A 293 -6.50 18.46 11.86
C PHE A 293 -5.09 18.73 12.42
N ASP A 294 -4.10 18.88 11.57
CA ASP A 294 -2.72 19.20 12.00
C ASP A 294 -2.60 20.65 12.48
N GLU A 295 -3.08 21.61 11.71
CA GLU A 295 -2.99 23.05 12.03
C GLU A 295 -3.87 23.45 13.23
N SER A 296 -4.99 22.74 13.48
CA SER A 296 -5.80 22.95 14.70
C SER A 296 -5.15 22.41 15.98
N GLY A 297 -4.08 21.60 15.85
CA GLY A 297 -3.45 20.89 16.97
C GLY A 297 -4.20 19.62 17.40
N GLU A 298 -5.31 19.27 16.77
CA GLU A 298 -6.06 18.03 17.09
C GLU A 298 -5.23 16.77 16.86
N LEU A 299 -4.42 16.73 15.80
CA LEU A 299 -3.55 15.59 15.52
C LEU A 299 -2.52 15.39 16.63
N ASP A 300 -1.87 16.45 17.10
CA ASP A 300 -0.90 16.39 18.19
C ASP A 300 -1.58 16.01 19.52
N ALA A 301 -2.81 16.48 19.76
CA ALA A 301 -3.60 16.08 20.92
C ALA A 301 -3.93 14.59 20.92
N LEU A 302 -4.27 14.00 19.77
CA LEU A 302 -4.47 12.55 19.64
C LEU A 302 -3.19 11.77 19.99
N TYR A 303 -2.04 12.21 19.50
CA TYR A 303 -0.76 11.58 19.87
C TYR A 303 -0.46 11.73 21.36
N ALA A 304 -0.70 12.89 21.96
CA ALA A 304 -0.48 13.08 23.39
C ALA A 304 -1.35 12.14 24.24
N ILE A 305 -2.64 11.98 23.91
CA ILE A 305 -3.57 11.08 24.60
C ILE A 305 -3.11 9.61 24.55
N HIS A 306 -2.56 9.18 23.40
CA HIS A 306 -2.25 7.77 23.18
C HIS A 306 -0.76 7.41 23.40
N SER A 307 0.10 8.40 23.64
CA SER A 307 1.54 8.21 23.91
C SER A 307 1.85 7.94 25.39
N LEU A 308 0.98 8.37 26.31
CA LEU A 308 1.19 8.25 27.74
C LEU A 308 0.84 6.83 28.22
N GLY A 309 1.85 6.06 28.54
CA GLY A 309 1.74 4.73 29.16
C GLY A 309 3.09 4.24 29.62
#